data_2a5b8b2d93a41e3a9dc65b8426c2c5b3
#
_entry.id   2a5b8b2d93a41e3a9dc65b8426c2c5b3
#
_cell.length_a   1.000
_cell.length_b   1.000
_cell.length_c   1.000
_cell.angle_alpha   90.00
_cell.angle_beta   90.00
_cell.angle_gamma   90.00
#
_symmetry.space_group_name_H-M   'P 1'
#
loop_
_entity.id
_entity.type
_entity.pdbx_description
1 polymer ?
#
loop_
_entity_poly.entity_id
_entity_poly.type
_entity_poly.pdbx_seq_one_letter_code
_entity_poly.pdbx_strand_id
1 'polypeptide(L)'
;MILRASEDNIKKAAEIVKQGGLVIYPTDTVYGLGCDPFNKEAIQKVHSTKIRQHNPLPILGDTIENLSKISKISDEASDIVRKIWPGPITFVLPKKDLSDLVTAGSDTVGVRIPNNRISLRLIELCGGLLVGTSANLSGERSPLTANQAYDQIGDKVDIVLDGGATELGRESTVIKLINGKIEVLREGAINSKDLYKILGNEAKI
;
A
#
# COMPACT_ATOMS: atom_id res chain seq x y z
N MET A 1 3.90 3.03 -20.43
CA MET A 1 5.31 2.68 -20.75
C MET A 1 5.94 1.97 -19.58
N ILE A 2 6.57 0.80 -19.79
CA ILE A 2 7.33 0.07 -18.75
C ILE A 2 8.78 0.57 -18.76
N LEU A 3 9.31 0.96 -17.61
CA LEU A 3 10.70 1.40 -17.42
C LEU A 3 11.34 0.60 -16.29
N ARG A 4 12.61 0.19 -16.47
CA ARG A 4 13.39 -0.42 -15.39
C ARG A 4 13.45 0.55 -14.18
N ALA A 5 13.29 0.04 -12.97
CA ALA A 5 13.29 0.83 -11.73
C ALA A 5 14.72 1.28 -11.35
N SER A 6 15.34 2.13 -12.19
CA SER A 6 16.56 2.86 -11.87
C SER A 6 16.24 4.09 -11.03
N GLU A 7 17.23 4.67 -10.34
CA GLU A 7 17.05 5.89 -9.54
C GLU A 7 16.42 7.04 -10.34
N ASP A 8 16.84 7.23 -11.60
CA ASP A 8 16.30 8.29 -12.47
C ASP A 8 14.84 8.03 -12.85
N ASN A 9 14.48 6.78 -13.13
CA ASN A 9 13.11 6.41 -13.45
C ASN A 9 12.19 6.46 -12.21
N ILE A 10 12.71 6.17 -11.00
CA ILE A 10 11.97 6.34 -9.75
C ILE A 10 11.71 7.83 -9.48
N LYS A 11 12.71 8.72 -9.69
CA LYS A 11 12.52 10.17 -9.62
C LYS A 11 11.47 10.66 -10.60
N LYS A 12 11.55 10.20 -11.87
CA LYS A 12 10.55 10.53 -12.88
C LYS A 12 9.14 10.08 -12.47
N ALA A 13 9.00 8.88 -11.91
CA ALA A 13 7.71 8.40 -11.41
C ALA A 13 7.18 9.23 -10.26
N ALA A 14 8.05 9.66 -9.33
CA ALA A 14 7.66 10.54 -8.23
C ALA A 14 7.16 11.91 -8.73
N GLU A 15 7.82 12.50 -9.74
CA GLU A 15 7.35 13.77 -10.35
C GLU A 15 5.97 13.58 -11.02
N ILE A 16 5.75 12.47 -11.72
CA ILE A 16 4.44 12.13 -12.30
C ILE A 16 3.36 12.06 -11.20
N VAL A 17 3.64 11.37 -10.09
CA VAL A 17 2.72 11.26 -8.96
C VAL A 17 2.40 12.63 -8.36
N LYS A 18 3.40 13.48 -8.13
CA LYS A 18 3.21 14.85 -7.63
C LYS A 18 2.36 15.73 -8.55
N GLN A 19 2.36 15.44 -9.86
CA GLN A 19 1.54 16.10 -10.86
C GLN A 19 0.12 15.48 -11.00
N GLY A 20 -0.24 14.53 -10.12
CA GLY A 20 -1.55 13.87 -10.12
C GLY A 20 -1.66 12.70 -11.10
N GLY A 21 -0.53 12.13 -11.51
CA GLY A 21 -0.45 10.93 -12.32
C GLY A 21 -0.53 9.65 -11.50
N LEU A 22 -0.66 8.51 -12.22
CA LEU A 22 -0.72 7.17 -11.67
C LEU A 22 0.57 6.40 -11.96
N VAL A 23 1.05 5.65 -10.98
CA VAL A 23 2.23 4.80 -11.10
C VAL A 23 1.91 3.35 -10.75
N ILE A 24 2.45 2.40 -11.54
CA ILE A 24 2.56 1.00 -11.13
C ILE A 24 3.98 0.76 -10.65
N TYR A 25 4.14 0.08 -9.49
CA TYR A 25 5.43 -0.13 -8.85
C TYR A 25 5.49 -1.45 -8.09
N PRO A 26 6.68 -2.10 -7.98
CA PRO A 26 6.83 -3.33 -7.22
C PRO A 26 6.76 -3.08 -5.71
N THR A 27 6.27 -4.08 -4.98
CA THR A 27 6.41 -4.18 -3.52
C THR A 27 6.99 -5.56 -3.15
N ASP A 28 7.19 -5.83 -1.87
CA ASP A 28 7.55 -7.16 -1.37
C ASP A 28 6.44 -8.21 -1.57
N THR A 29 5.19 -7.79 -1.75
CA THR A 29 4.02 -8.67 -1.89
C THR A 29 3.57 -8.86 -3.33
N VAL A 30 3.03 -7.82 -3.95
CA VAL A 30 2.53 -7.79 -5.33
C VAL A 30 2.82 -6.43 -5.93
N TYR A 31 2.65 -6.25 -7.25
CA TYR A 31 2.72 -4.93 -7.86
C TYR A 31 1.56 -4.05 -7.39
N GLY A 32 1.87 -2.81 -7.03
CA GLY A 32 0.94 -1.81 -6.55
C GLY A 32 0.60 -0.76 -7.61
N LEU A 33 -0.62 -0.24 -7.55
CA LEU A 33 -1.06 0.97 -8.23
C LEU A 33 -1.10 2.10 -7.21
N GLY A 34 -0.42 3.21 -7.51
CA GLY A 34 -0.27 4.34 -6.61
C GLY A 34 -0.55 5.69 -7.23
N CYS A 35 -0.92 6.61 -6.35
CA CYS A 35 -1.06 8.05 -6.61
C CYS A 35 -0.84 8.83 -5.31
N ASP A 36 -0.80 10.15 -5.38
CA ASP A 36 -0.82 11.03 -4.21
C ASP A 36 -2.15 10.85 -3.44
N PRO A 37 -2.13 10.45 -2.14
CA PRO A 37 -3.33 10.26 -1.33
C PRO A 37 -4.10 11.55 -1.01
N PHE A 38 -3.53 12.72 -1.28
CA PHE A 38 -4.16 14.03 -1.07
C PHE A 38 -4.73 14.63 -2.36
N ASN A 39 -4.41 14.07 -3.53
CA ASN A 39 -4.93 14.52 -4.82
C ASN A 39 -6.25 13.80 -5.16
N LYS A 40 -7.37 14.50 -5.07
CA LYS A 40 -8.72 13.95 -5.28
C LYS A 40 -8.92 13.41 -6.69
N GLU A 41 -8.42 14.09 -7.71
CA GLU A 41 -8.52 13.66 -9.11
C GLU A 41 -7.71 12.36 -9.34
N ALA A 42 -6.51 12.27 -8.76
CA ALA A 42 -5.69 11.07 -8.86
C ALA A 42 -6.35 9.86 -8.18
N ILE A 43 -6.98 10.06 -7.01
CA ILE A 43 -7.74 9.01 -6.31
C ILE A 43 -8.92 8.53 -7.18
N GLN A 44 -9.66 9.44 -7.80
CA GLN A 44 -10.75 9.09 -8.71
C GLN A 44 -10.26 8.30 -9.93
N LYS A 45 -9.08 8.66 -10.49
CA LYS A 45 -8.42 7.89 -11.55
C LYS A 45 -8.10 6.46 -11.09
N VAL A 46 -7.59 6.26 -9.85
CA VAL A 46 -7.35 4.92 -9.29
C VAL A 46 -8.64 4.11 -9.24
N HIS A 47 -9.74 4.67 -8.73
CA HIS A 47 -11.03 3.98 -8.68
C HIS A 47 -11.53 3.59 -10.07
N SER A 48 -11.49 4.51 -11.04
CA SER A 48 -11.93 4.25 -12.42
C SER A 48 -11.03 3.24 -13.13
N THR A 49 -9.72 3.28 -12.91
CA THR A 49 -8.75 2.32 -13.48
C THR A 49 -9.08 0.88 -13.05
N LYS A 50 -9.46 0.69 -11.79
CA LYS A 50 -9.79 -0.64 -11.24
C LYS A 50 -11.23 -1.09 -11.54
N ILE A 51 -12.06 -0.27 -12.17
CA ILE A 51 -13.50 -0.53 -12.36
C ILE A 51 -14.17 -0.85 -11.00
N ARG A 52 -13.77 -0.14 -9.96
CA ARG A 52 -14.13 -0.47 -8.58
C ARG A 52 -14.95 0.66 -7.99
N GLN A 53 -16.19 0.36 -7.56
CA GLN A 53 -16.98 1.32 -6.80
C GLN A 53 -16.42 1.42 -5.36
N HIS A 54 -15.90 2.62 -5.02
CA HIS A 54 -15.68 3.13 -3.66
C HIS A 54 -15.17 2.14 -2.58
N ASN A 55 -14.16 1.32 -2.88
CA ASN A 55 -13.52 0.53 -1.84
C ASN A 55 -12.35 1.30 -1.21
N PRO A 56 -12.11 1.16 0.11
CA PRO A 56 -10.98 1.82 0.76
C PRO A 56 -9.64 1.51 0.08
N LEU A 57 -8.81 2.53 -0.08
CA LEU A 57 -7.47 2.44 -0.62
C LEU A 57 -6.46 2.44 0.53
N PRO A 58 -5.61 1.41 0.66
CA PRO A 58 -4.54 1.44 1.64
C PRO A 58 -3.48 2.47 1.25
N ILE A 59 -2.83 3.06 2.26
CA ILE A 59 -1.72 3.99 2.10
C ILE A 59 -0.42 3.32 2.54
N LEU A 60 0.60 3.40 1.69
CA LEU A 60 1.94 3.00 2.03
C LEU A 60 2.73 4.22 2.51
N GLY A 61 3.54 4.04 3.56
CA GLY A 61 4.46 5.03 4.08
C GLY A 61 5.90 4.53 4.03
N ASP A 62 6.85 5.44 4.10
CA ASP A 62 8.27 5.13 4.26
C ASP A 62 8.69 5.07 5.73
N THR A 63 7.97 5.80 6.60
CA THR A 63 8.22 5.85 8.05
C THR A 63 6.92 5.80 8.84
N ILE A 64 7.02 5.40 10.13
CA ILE A 64 5.91 5.44 11.08
C ILE A 64 5.45 6.89 11.30
N GLU A 65 6.37 7.84 11.34
CA GLU A 65 6.09 9.27 11.50
C GLU A 65 5.19 9.79 10.39
N ASN A 66 5.47 9.44 9.14
CA ASN A 66 4.64 9.82 7.99
C ASN A 66 3.26 9.19 8.05
N LEU A 67 3.16 7.89 8.38
CA LEU A 67 1.87 7.23 8.58
C LEU A 67 1.07 7.79 9.76
N SER A 68 1.74 8.29 10.81
CA SER A 68 1.09 8.93 11.97
C SER A 68 0.43 10.27 11.64
N LYS A 69 0.73 10.87 10.50
CA LYS A 69 0.04 12.09 10.00
C LYS A 69 -1.40 11.79 9.59
N ILE A 70 -1.66 10.59 9.07
CA ILE A 70 -2.95 10.17 8.51
C ILE A 70 -3.69 9.11 9.33
N SER A 71 -3.04 8.51 10.33
CA SER A 71 -3.62 7.47 11.20
C SER A 71 -3.25 7.67 12.66
N LYS A 72 -4.11 7.19 13.57
CA LYS A 72 -3.82 7.20 15.00
C LYS A 72 -3.08 5.92 15.37
N ILE A 73 -1.77 6.02 15.57
CA ILE A 73 -0.92 4.93 16.07
C ILE A 73 -0.75 5.19 17.56
N SER A 74 -1.42 4.40 18.43
CA SER A 74 -1.22 4.46 19.89
C SER A 74 0.17 3.89 20.26
N ASP A 75 0.60 4.14 21.50
CA ASP A 75 1.89 3.59 22.00
C ASP A 75 1.90 2.06 21.92
N GLU A 76 0.80 1.40 22.31
CA GLU A 76 0.63 -0.06 22.19
C GLU A 76 0.70 -0.53 20.71
N ALA A 77 0.06 0.20 19.80
CA ALA A 77 0.15 -0.08 18.38
C ALA A 77 1.57 0.14 17.84
N SER A 78 2.29 1.14 18.35
CA SER A 78 3.66 1.46 17.96
C SER A 78 4.61 0.28 18.22
N ASP A 79 4.50 -0.38 19.37
CA ASP A 79 5.32 -1.54 19.71
C ASP A 79 5.06 -2.73 18.76
N ILE A 80 3.80 -2.94 18.40
CA ILE A 80 3.39 -4.00 17.48
C ILE A 80 3.89 -3.70 16.06
N VAL A 81 3.63 -2.49 15.54
CA VAL A 81 4.02 -2.14 14.17
C VAL A 81 5.52 -2.14 13.97
N ARG A 82 6.33 -1.73 14.98
CA ARG A 82 7.80 -1.76 14.95
C ARG A 82 8.38 -3.17 14.81
N LYS A 83 7.69 -4.20 15.30
CA LYS A 83 8.11 -5.61 15.16
C LYS A 83 7.83 -6.17 13.76
N ILE A 84 6.88 -5.54 13.03
CA ILE A 84 6.34 -6.07 11.78
C ILE A 84 6.80 -5.26 10.57
N TRP A 85 6.91 -3.94 10.69
CA TRP A 85 7.30 -3.06 9.60
C TRP A 85 8.81 -2.74 9.61
N PRO A 86 9.43 -2.68 8.42
CA PRO A 86 8.85 -2.92 7.08
C PRO A 86 8.45 -4.38 6.86
N GLY A 87 7.31 -4.64 6.19
CA GLY A 87 6.84 -6.00 5.95
C GLY A 87 5.44 -6.12 5.34
N PRO A 88 4.96 -7.37 5.18
CA PRO A 88 3.78 -7.68 4.40
C PRO A 88 2.46 -7.64 5.19
N ILE A 89 2.36 -6.78 6.21
CA ILE A 89 1.13 -6.62 7.00
C ILE A 89 0.62 -5.19 6.88
N THR A 90 -0.66 -5.07 6.52
CA THR A 90 -1.42 -3.82 6.49
C THR A 90 -2.25 -3.71 7.76
N PHE A 91 -2.03 -2.65 8.52
CA PHE A 91 -2.83 -2.35 9.71
C PHE A 91 -3.99 -1.43 9.37
N VAL A 92 -5.21 -1.80 9.79
CA VAL A 92 -6.37 -0.93 9.74
C VAL A 92 -6.48 -0.19 11.07
N LEU A 93 -6.25 1.12 11.01
CA LEU A 93 -6.17 2.01 12.18
C LEU A 93 -7.17 3.17 12.05
N PRO A 94 -7.58 3.82 13.16
CA PRO A 94 -8.40 5.02 13.10
C PRO A 94 -7.72 6.10 12.24
N LYS A 95 -8.46 6.67 11.28
CA LYS A 95 -7.93 7.74 10.42
C LYS A 95 -7.81 9.06 11.19
N LYS A 96 -6.95 9.91 10.70
CA LYS A 96 -6.87 11.34 10.98
C LYS A 96 -7.38 12.11 9.77
N ASP A 97 -6.71 13.20 9.43
CA ASP A 97 -7.07 14.13 8.37
C ASP A 97 -6.82 13.52 6.97
N LEU A 98 -7.76 12.70 6.52
CA LEU A 98 -7.70 11.99 5.24
C LEU A 98 -9.08 12.00 4.57
N SER A 99 -9.10 12.22 3.25
CA SER A 99 -10.33 12.29 2.46
C SER A 99 -11.14 10.99 2.51
N ASP A 100 -12.47 11.12 2.57
CA ASP A 100 -13.41 10.00 2.45
C ASP A 100 -13.31 9.26 1.12
N LEU A 101 -12.80 9.91 0.07
CA LEU A 101 -12.51 9.23 -1.20
C LEU A 101 -11.47 8.11 -1.05
N VAL A 102 -10.50 8.26 -0.13
CA VAL A 102 -9.49 7.23 0.17
C VAL A 102 -10.09 6.12 1.03
N THR A 103 -10.88 6.49 2.03
CA THR A 103 -11.38 5.55 3.05
C THR A 103 -12.78 5.00 2.75
N ALA A 104 -13.38 5.40 1.62
CA ALA A 104 -14.78 5.06 1.26
C ALA A 104 -15.75 5.42 2.38
N GLY A 105 -15.54 6.56 3.06
CA GLY A 105 -16.36 7.02 4.18
C GLY A 105 -16.09 6.33 5.52
N SER A 106 -15.12 5.40 5.59
CA SER A 106 -14.74 4.74 6.86
C SER A 106 -13.97 5.69 7.78
N ASP A 107 -14.14 5.51 9.10
CA ASP A 107 -13.34 6.18 10.14
C ASP A 107 -11.96 5.53 10.32
N THR A 108 -11.62 4.54 9.50
CA THR A 108 -10.35 3.83 9.55
C THR A 108 -9.64 3.89 8.19
N VAL A 109 -8.31 3.71 8.22
CA VAL A 109 -7.46 3.63 7.03
C VAL A 109 -6.52 2.43 7.16
N GLY A 110 -6.33 1.70 6.06
CA GLY A 110 -5.30 0.67 5.95
C GLY A 110 -3.94 1.32 5.68
N VAL A 111 -2.94 1.03 6.51
CA VAL A 111 -1.58 1.60 6.40
C VAL A 111 -0.52 0.52 6.47
N ARG A 112 0.62 0.72 5.76
CA ARG A 112 1.71 -0.24 5.72
C ARG A 112 3.04 0.44 5.36
N ILE A 113 4.16 -0.08 5.87
CA ILE A 113 5.51 0.20 5.36
C ILE A 113 5.98 -1.06 4.61
N PRO A 114 6.12 -1.02 3.27
CA PRO A 114 6.52 -2.18 2.49
C PRO A 114 8.02 -2.49 2.67
N ASN A 115 8.41 -3.78 2.62
CA ASN A 115 9.81 -4.18 2.65
C ASN A 115 10.39 -4.32 1.22
N ASN A 116 10.40 -3.21 0.48
CA ASN A 116 10.95 -3.18 -0.88
C ASN A 116 11.64 -1.83 -1.14
N ARG A 117 12.90 -1.86 -1.57
CA ARG A 117 13.72 -0.65 -1.75
C ARG A 117 13.17 0.31 -2.80
N ILE A 118 12.60 -0.22 -3.89
CA ILE A 118 12.05 0.60 -4.98
C ILE A 118 10.81 1.35 -4.48
N SER A 119 9.88 0.65 -3.84
CA SER A 119 8.68 1.29 -3.29
C SER A 119 9.01 2.29 -2.18
N LEU A 120 9.92 1.96 -1.25
CA LEU A 120 10.34 2.89 -0.20
C LEU A 120 10.97 4.17 -0.78
N ARG A 121 11.84 4.03 -1.78
CA ARG A 121 12.47 5.20 -2.45
C ARG A 121 11.43 6.05 -3.20
N LEU A 122 10.49 5.41 -3.89
CA LEU A 122 9.38 6.12 -4.55
C LEU A 122 8.52 6.88 -3.53
N ILE A 123 8.12 6.23 -2.44
CA ILE A 123 7.30 6.81 -1.38
C ILE A 123 8.00 8.02 -0.76
N GLU A 124 9.29 7.89 -0.41
CA GLU A 124 10.11 8.98 0.11
C GLU A 124 10.10 10.20 -0.84
N LEU A 125 10.35 9.97 -2.12
CA LEU A 125 10.35 11.02 -3.14
C LEU A 125 8.96 11.64 -3.38
N CYS A 126 7.88 10.92 -3.09
CA CYS A 126 6.50 11.41 -3.13
C CYS A 126 6.08 12.19 -1.87
N GLY A 127 6.99 12.38 -0.90
CA GLY A 127 6.71 13.10 0.35
C GLY A 127 6.29 12.19 1.51
N GLY A 128 6.62 10.90 1.42
CA GLY A 128 6.51 9.93 2.50
C GLY A 128 5.21 9.12 2.53
N LEU A 129 4.25 9.41 1.65
CA LEU A 129 2.95 8.71 1.57
C LEU A 129 2.55 8.46 0.12
N LEU A 130 2.01 7.27 -0.16
CA LEU A 130 1.55 6.87 -1.49
C LEU A 130 0.35 5.91 -1.37
N VAL A 131 -0.66 6.05 -2.21
CA VAL A 131 -1.69 5.02 -2.35
C VAL A 131 -1.04 3.71 -2.78
N GLY A 132 -1.48 2.58 -2.21
CA GLY A 132 -0.88 1.27 -2.46
C GLY A 132 -1.90 0.15 -2.61
N THR A 133 -2.81 0.27 -3.59
CA THR A 133 -3.69 -0.86 -3.95
C THR A 133 -3.02 -1.78 -4.96
N SER A 134 -3.40 -3.06 -5.04
CA SER A 134 -2.84 -3.99 -6.04
C SER A 134 -3.13 -3.53 -7.48
N ALA A 135 -2.17 -3.72 -8.39
CA ALA A 135 -2.20 -3.21 -9.78
C ALA A 135 -2.97 -4.14 -10.75
N ASN A 136 -4.15 -4.64 -10.33
CA ASN A 136 -5.03 -5.52 -11.10
C ASN A 136 -6.41 -4.90 -11.33
N LEU A 137 -7.13 -5.37 -12.33
CA LEU A 137 -8.58 -5.17 -12.40
C LEU A 137 -9.26 -5.83 -11.22
N SER A 138 -10.35 -5.25 -10.72
CA SER A 138 -11.09 -5.83 -9.59
C SER A 138 -11.58 -7.24 -9.88
N GLY A 139 -11.26 -8.17 -9.00
CA GLY A 139 -11.59 -9.59 -9.16
C GLY A 139 -10.51 -10.43 -9.85
N GLU A 140 -9.58 -9.81 -10.55
CA GLU A 140 -8.47 -10.50 -11.19
C GLU A 140 -7.33 -10.78 -10.21
N ARG A 141 -6.42 -11.69 -10.59
CA ARG A 141 -5.24 -12.01 -9.78
C ARG A 141 -4.30 -10.81 -9.69
N SER A 142 -3.77 -10.57 -8.51
CA SER A 142 -2.76 -9.54 -8.29
C SER A 142 -1.47 -9.85 -9.05
N PRO A 143 -0.90 -8.89 -9.79
CA PRO A 143 0.26 -9.11 -10.63
C PRO A 143 1.55 -9.22 -9.81
N LEU A 144 2.43 -10.12 -10.24
CA LEU A 144 3.72 -10.39 -9.63
C LEU A 144 4.88 -9.81 -10.43
N THR A 145 4.64 -9.35 -11.65
CA THR A 145 5.62 -8.72 -12.54
C THR A 145 5.04 -7.46 -13.17
N ALA A 146 5.91 -6.57 -13.67
CA ALA A 146 5.53 -5.36 -14.36
C ALA A 146 4.68 -5.65 -15.62
N ASN A 147 5.02 -6.69 -16.37
CA ASN A 147 4.26 -7.09 -17.55
C ASN A 147 2.84 -7.53 -17.20
N GLN A 148 2.68 -8.39 -16.18
CA GLN A 148 1.35 -8.80 -15.70
C GLN A 148 0.48 -7.63 -15.26
N ALA A 149 1.09 -6.61 -14.62
CA ALA A 149 0.38 -5.40 -14.22
C ALA A 149 0.01 -4.53 -15.43
N TYR A 150 0.94 -4.40 -16.38
CA TYR A 150 0.73 -3.65 -17.62
C TYR A 150 -0.38 -4.26 -18.47
N ASP A 151 -0.41 -5.59 -18.60
CA ASP A 151 -1.42 -6.31 -19.41
C ASP A 151 -2.85 -6.08 -18.87
N GLN A 152 -2.99 -5.83 -17.56
CA GLN A 152 -4.30 -5.59 -16.94
C GLN A 152 -4.74 -4.12 -16.99
N ILE A 153 -3.84 -3.18 -16.66
CA ILE A 153 -4.19 -1.76 -16.44
C ILE A 153 -3.14 -0.78 -16.97
N GLY A 154 -2.14 -1.23 -17.71
CA GLY A 154 -1.01 -0.40 -18.12
C GLY A 154 -1.34 0.73 -19.08
N ASP A 155 -2.44 0.61 -19.85
CA ASP A 155 -2.98 1.65 -20.73
C ASP A 155 -3.64 2.82 -19.99
N LYS A 156 -3.96 2.62 -18.70
CA LYS A 156 -4.66 3.59 -17.82
C LYS A 156 -3.75 4.29 -16.83
N VAL A 157 -2.43 4.03 -16.91
CA VAL A 157 -1.44 4.61 -16.00
C VAL A 157 -0.34 5.34 -16.75
N ASP A 158 0.28 6.31 -16.11
CA ASP A 158 1.28 7.16 -16.74
C ASP A 158 2.65 6.46 -16.86
N ILE A 159 3.01 5.66 -15.83
CA ILE A 159 4.30 4.97 -15.77
C ILE A 159 4.21 3.64 -15.03
N VAL A 160 5.00 2.66 -15.48
CA VAL A 160 5.20 1.37 -14.81
C VAL A 160 6.69 1.21 -14.50
N LEU A 161 7.04 1.03 -13.24
CA LEU A 161 8.39 0.73 -12.78
C LEU A 161 8.58 -0.78 -12.71
N ASP A 162 9.51 -1.30 -13.52
CA ASP A 162 9.89 -2.71 -13.49
C ASP A 162 11.06 -2.94 -12.52
N GLY A 163 10.77 -3.61 -11.42
CA GLY A 163 11.76 -4.06 -10.41
C GLY A 163 11.94 -5.58 -10.39
N GLY A 164 11.49 -6.30 -11.43
CA GLY A 164 11.49 -7.75 -11.45
C GLY A 164 10.26 -8.38 -10.77
N ALA A 165 10.31 -9.69 -10.52
CA ALA A 165 9.25 -10.39 -9.83
C ALA A 165 9.21 -10.05 -8.33
N THR A 166 8.01 -10.01 -7.75
CA THR A 166 7.82 -9.78 -6.31
C THR A 166 8.24 -11.01 -5.49
N GLU A 167 8.75 -10.78 -4.27
CA GLU A 167 9.33 -11.86 -3.45
C GLU A 167 8.27 -12.82 -2.90
N LEU A 168 7.17 -12.30 -2.33
CA LEU A 168 6.20 -13.09 -1.58
C LEU A 168 5.07 -13.66 -2.43
N GLY A 169 4.77 -13.05 -3.58
CA GLY A 169 3.79 -13.55 -4.54
C GLY A 169 2.34 -13.61 -4.04
N ARG A 170 2.05 -13.02 -2.89
CA ARG A 170 0.71 -12.91 -2.28
C ARG A 170 0.50 -11.51 -1.73
N GLU A 171 -0.75 -11.06 -1.71
CA GLU A 171 -1.12 -9.78 -1.10
C GLU A 171 -0.76 -9.72 0.40
N SER A 172 -0.69 -8.51 0.95
CA SER A 172 -0.48 -8.31 2.39
C SER A 172 -1.59 -8.96 3.22
N THR A 173 -1.24 -9.46 4.39
CA THR A 173 -2.21 -9.78 5.44
C THR A 173 -2.77 -8.47 5.99
N VAL A 174 -4.09 -8.39 6.17
CA VAL A 174 -4.77 -7.19 6.68
C VAL A 174 -5.28 -7.48 8.07
N ILE A 175 -4.86 -6.69 9.03
CA ILE A 175 -5.28 -6.81 10.41
C ILE A 175 -5.82 -5.48 10.93
N LYS A 176 -6.85 -5.56 11.76
CA LYS A 176 -7.40 -4.42 12.48
C LYS A 176 -6.86 -4.43 13.90
N LEU A 177 -6.35 -3.29 14.33
CA LEU A 177 -5.84 -3.12 15.68
C LEU A 177 -6.65 -2.06 16.41
N ILE A 178 -7.44 -2.48 17.41
CA ILE A 178 -8.28 -1.60 18.22
C ILE A 178 -8.12 -2.02 19.69
N ASN A 179 -7.77 -1.06 20.56
CA ASN A 179 -7.63 -1.28 22.00
C ASN A 179 -6.73 -2.48 22.35
N GLY A 180 -5.61 -2.63 21.65
CA GLY A 180 -4.66 -3.74 21.86
C GLY A 180 -5.16 -5.12 21.38
N LYS A 181 -6.35 -5.20 20.76
CA LYS A 181 -6.88 -6.43 20.15
C LYS A 181 -6.61 -6.47 18.67
N ILE A 182 -6.20 -7.64 18.18
CA ILE A 182 -5.93 -7.90 16.76
C ILE A 182 -7.05 -8.74 16.17
N GLU A 183 -7.62 -8.25 15.09
CA GLU A 183 -8.59 -8.97 14.25
C GLU A 183 -7.99 -9.15 12.86
N VAL A 184 -7.89 -10.40 12.38
CA VAL A 184 -7.44 -10.68 11.02
C VAL A 184 -8.61 -10.50 10.06
N LEU A 185 -8.57 -9.42 9.25
CA LEU A 185 -9.61 -9.13 8.26
C LEU A 185 -9.37 -9.89 6.95
N ARG A 186 -8.12 -10.18 6.60
CA ARG A 186 -7.74 -10.93 5.41
C ARG A 186 -6.38 -11.61 5.62
N GLU A 187 -6.32 -12.91 5.43
CA GLU A 187 -5.04 -13.63 5.34
C GLU A 187 -4.38 -13.36 3.98
N GLY A 188 -3.08 -13.09 4.02
CA GLY A 188 -2.26 -12.81 2.85
C GLY A 188 -0.92 -13.54 2.92
N ALA A 189 0.18 -12.82 2.70
CA ALA A 189 1.54 -13.35 2.72
C ALA A 189 1.94 -13.95 4.08
N ILE A 190 1.39 -13.44 5.18
CA ILE A 190 1.54 -14.00 6.52
C ILE A 190 0.21 -14.64 6.94
N ASN A 191 0.21 -15.93 7.26
CA ASN A 191 -0.96 -16.61 7.79
C ASN A 191 -1.14 -16.33 9.30
N SER A 192 -2.32 -16.64 9.84
CA SER A 192 -2.63 -16.37 11.25
C SER A 192 -1.67 -17.05 12.22
N LYS A 193 -1.21 -18.30 11.93
CA LYS A 193 -0.28 -19.02 12.82
C LYS A 193 1.09 -18.33 12.92
N ASP A 194 1.62 -17.83 11.79
CA ASP A 194 2.90 -17.15 11.77
C ASP A 194 2.76 -15.73 12.34
N LEU A 195 1.62 -15.08 12.14
CA LEU A 195 1.31 -13.80 12.80
C LEU A 195 1.37 -13.94 14.33
N TYR A 196 0.78 -15.01 14.88
CA TYR A 196 0.84 -15.30 16.32
C TYR A 196 2.25 -15.52 16.83
N LYS A 197 3.11 -16.22 16.07
CA LYS A 197 4.52 -16.42 16.45
C LYS A 197 5.28 -15.09 16.49
N ILE A 198 5.02 -14.19 15.55
CA ILE A 198 5.67 -12.87 15.47
C ILE A 198 5.25 -11.98 16.65
N LEU A 199 3.97 -12.00 16.99
CA LEU A 199 3.38 -11.11 17.99
C LEU A 199 3.46 -11.67 19.42
N GLY A 200 3.63 -12.99 19.57
CA GLY A 200 3.66 -13.64 20.89
C GLY A 200 2.36 -13.43 21.67
N ASN A 201 2.47 -13.41 23.01
CA ASN A 201 1.33 -13.24 23.91
C ASN A 201 0.73 -11.81 23.94
N GLU A 202 1.28 -10.88 23.13
CA GLU A 202 0.77 -9.50 23.05
C GLU A 202 -0.49 -9.40 22.18
N ALA A 203 -0.74 -10.42 21.34
CA ALA A 203 -1.96 -10.50 20.55
C ALA A 203 -3.12 -11.04 21.39
N LYS A 204 -3.87 -10.18 22.04
CA LYS A 204 -5.20 -10.55 22.52
C LYS A 204 -6.13 -10.60 21.32
N ILE A 205 -6.45 -11.80 20.87
CA ILE A 205 -7.35 -12.09 19.74
C ILE A 205 -8.68 -12.51 20.30
#